data_2e40dfdb1b8e071d1f9c1b28c2b3c620
#
_entry.id   2e40dfdb1b8e071d1f9c1b28c2b3c620
#
_cell.length_a   1.000
_cell.length_b   1.000
_cell.length_c   1.000
_cell.angle_alpha   90.00
_cell.angle_beta   90.00
_cell.angle_gamma   90.00
#
_symmetry.space_group_name_H-M   'P 1'
#
loop_
_entity.id
_entity.type
_entity.pdbx_description
1 polymer ?
#
loop_
_entity_poly.entity_id
_entity_poly.type
_entity_poly.pdbx_seq_one_letter_code
_entity_poly.pdbx_strand_id
1 'polypeptide(L)'
;MKEKLKKMTVAELHARKEELRKIGENPENRSADDLEQLAEERTAIDEELTERRAAAAREQLRRDTVAGAVGLNVLATQPAAQERRTYDTGSPEYRTGFLKTMLGQELTAEERNAVDYVMTTGDTTNHADYLLPKTLLNEIWSLIEEEHAILQDVTLYRTGTILEIALHTAISQGDAATVNENAANDDEINTWAKVTLSGKDFSKHVDISYAMAKMSIDALEDYLRQEISDRLGAALAADAITQIQSDYDSAHNAVSTAEALKVAYTDITATLAVLKNGKGGVVIYANNATIYGKLVGMVDTTGRPIFQPNAQAGAEGQLVGFPIKREDAIADNKILIGYPKTVVGNIIQDIMLETDRDIKKHVITYAGYARAEFKLVAPKAFALLTVSPS
;
A
#
# COMPACT_ATOMS: atom_id res chain seq x y z
N MET A 1 50.30 6.64 -21.84
CA MET A 1 48.87 6.17 -21.82
C MET A 1 47.95 7.19 -22.44
N LYS A 2 47.76 8.39 -21.91
CA LYS A 2 46.82 9.44 -22.42
C LYS A 2 46.95 9.77 -23.91
N GLU A 3 48.16 9.77 -24.52
CA GLU A 3 48.32 9.99 -25.96
C GLU A 3 47.78 8.87 -26.87
N LYS A 4 47.78 7.63 -26.39
CA LYS A 4 47.19 6.50 -27.13
C LYS A 4 45.64 6.59 -27.09
N LEU A 5 45.07 6.97 -25.95
CA LEU A 5 43.63 7.09 -25.78
C LEU A 5 43.03 8.19 -26.66
N LYS A 6 43.74 9.30 -26.86
CA LYS A 6 43.33 10.38 -27.75
C LYS A 6 43.22 9.97 -29.23
N LYS A 7 43.93 8.93 -29.64
CA LYS A 7 43.89 8.43 -31.05
C LYS A 7 42.79 7.37 -31.28
N MET A 8 42.20 6.83 -30.22
CA MET A 8 41.14 5.80 -30.30
C MET A 8 39.80 6.44 -30.59
N THR A 9 38.93 5.74 -31.31
CA THR A 9 37.55 6.17 -31.54
C THR A 9 36.72 5.96 -30.26
N VAL A 10 35.56 6.64 -30.18
CA VAL A 10 34.63 6.48 -29.03
C VAL A 10 34.19 5.02 -28.85
N ALA A 11 33.97 4.30 -29.95
CA ALA A 11 33.59 2.89 -29.93
C ALA A 11 34.71 2.00 -29.36
N GLU A 12 35.96 2.27 -29.74
CA GLU A 12 37.13 1.56 -29.23
C GLU A 12 37.40 1.84 -27.75
N LEU A 13 37.15 3.08 -27.29
CA LEU A 13 37.25 3.44 -25.86
C LEU A 13 36.19 2.70 -25.05
N HIS A 14 34.95 2.59 -25.53
CA HIS A 14 33.91 1.81 -24.86
C HIS A 14 34.24 0.31 -24.86
N ALA A 15 34.71 -0.24 -25.97
CA ALA A 15 35.14 -1.65 -26.03
C ALA A 15 36.28 -1.93 -25.03
N ARG A 16 37.28 -1.04 -24.97
CA ARG A 16 38.39 -1.16 -24.03
C ARG A 16 37.96 -1.05 -22.57
N LYS A 17 37.00 -0.17 -22.28
CA LYS A 17 36.41 -0.04 -20.94
C LYS A 17 35.70 -1.34 -20.52
N GLU A 18 34.98 -1.98 -21.42
CA GLU A 18 34.31 -3.27 -21.14
C GLU A 18 35.30 -4.42 -20.96
N GLU A 19 36.42 -4.41 -21.71
CA GLU A 19 37.51 -5.38 -21.49
C GLU A 19 38.13 -5.20 -20.10
N LEU A 20 38.41 -3.96 -19.68
CA LEU A 20 38.96 -3.66 -18.38
C LEU A 20 37.98 -4.05 -17.24
N ARG A 21 36.68 -3.90 -17.47
CA ARG A 21 35.65 -4.35 -16.51
C ARG A 21 35.69 -5.87 -16.34
N LYS A 22 35.70 -6.62 -17.44
CA LYS A 22 35.77 -8.11 -17.42
C LYS A 22 37.05 -8.62 -16.74
N ILE A 23 38.14 -7.91 -16.93
CA ILE A 23 39.42 -8.23 -16.28
C ILE A 23 39.34 -7.96 -14.77
N GLY A 24 38.65 -6.91 -14.34
CA GLY A 24 38.43 -6.59 -12.92
C GLY A 24 37.48 -7.54 -12.20
N GLU A 25 36.57 -8.18 -12.93
CA GLU A 25 35.64 -9.20 -12.41
C GLU A 25 36.31 -10.57 -12.14
N ASN A 26 37.48 -10.85 -12.74
CA ASN A 26 38.24 -12.08 -12.54
C ASN A 26 39.73 -11.76 -12.24
N PRO A 27 40.08 -11.42 -10.99
CA PRO A 27 41.44 -11.01 -10.63
C PRO A 27 42.42 -12.17 -10.37
N GLU A 28 42.00 -13.43 -10.54
CA GLU A 28 42.85 -14.60 -10.30
C GLU A 28 44.12 -14.59 -11.17
N ASN A 29 45.28 -14.48 -10.52
CA ASN A 29 46.66 -14.44 -11.06
C ASN A 29 47.20 -13.06 -11.50
N ARG A 30 46.82 -11.94 -10.92
CA ARG A 30 47.46 -10.63 -11.19
C ARG A 30 48.05 -9.99 -9.95
N SER A 31 49.14 -9.25 -10.15
CA SER A 31 49.79 -8.47 -9.12
C SER A 31 48.92 -7.26 -8.72
N ALA A 32 49.08 -6.76 -7.47
CA ALA A 32 48.43 -5.55 -7.01
C ALA A 32 48.79 -4.33 -7.88
N ASP A 33 50.02 -4.25 -8.34
CA ASP A 33 50.51 -3.18 -9.23
C ASP A 33 49.85 -3.21 -10.62
N ASP A 34 49.54 -4.42 -11.14
CA ASP A 34 48.80 -4.56 -12.41
C ASP A 34 47.37 -4.08 -12.28
N LEU A 35 46.70 -4.36 -11.17
CA LEU A 35 45.31 -3.92 -10.91
C LEU A 35 45.22 -2.40 -10.74
N GLU A 36 46.23 -1.78 -10.13
CA GLU A 36 46.32 -0.33 -10.00
C GLU A 36 46.48 0.36 -11.35
N GLN A 37 47.38 -0.18 -12.22
CA GLN A 37 47.55 0.32 -13.59
C GLN A 37 46.27 0.17 -14.44
N LEU A 38 45.50 -0.90 -14.27
CA LEU A 38 44.21 -1.09 -14.98
C LEU A 38 43.14 -0.13 -14.47
N ALA A 39 43.14 0.20 -13.17
CA ALA A 39 42.26 1.19 -12.59
C ALA A 39 42.60 2.62 -13.08
N GLU A 40 43.90 2.95 -13.19
CA GLU A 40 44.33 4.22 -13.79
C GLU A 40 43.98 4.32 -15.28
N GLU A 41 44.13 3.21 -16.03
CA GLU A 41 43.71 3.18 -17.44
C GLU A 41 42.21 3.43 -17.58
N ARG A 42 41.38 2.82 -16.74
CA ARG A 42 39.93 3.01 -16.74
C ARG A 42 39.52 4.44 -16.41
N THR A 43 40.13 5.05 -15.41
CA THR A 43 39.88 6.48 -15.08
C THR A 43 40.30 7.41 -16.19
N ALA A 44 41.42 7.16 -16.84
CA ALA A 44 41.86 7.95 -18.00
C ALA A 44 40.92 7.81 -19.22
N ILE A 45 40.31 6.64 -19.44
CA ILE A 45 39.28 6.43 -20.47
C ILE A 45 38.01 7.21 -20.15
N ASP A 46 37.58 7.22 -18.88
CA ASP A 46 36.39 7.97 -18.46
C ASP A 46 36.58 9.49 -18.57
N GLU A 47 37.75 9.98 -18.24
CA GLU A 47 38.12 11.37 -18.48
C GLU A 47 38.07 11.75 -19.96
N GLU A 48 38.68 10.95 -20.84
CA GLU A 48 38.68 11.21 -22.29
C GLU A 48 37.28 11.16 -22.89
N LEU A 49 36.42 10.21 -22.46
CA LEU A 49 35.03 10.13 -22.91
C LEU A 49 34.19 11.33 -22.46
N THR A 50 34.42 11.84 -21.24
CA THR A 50 33.73 13.03 -20.73
C THR A 50 34.19 14.30 -21.45
N GLU A 51 35.49 14.43 -21.74
CA GLU A 51 36.03 15.55 -22.53
C GLU A 51 35.47 15.58 -23.96
N ARG A 52 35.37 14.43 -24.61
CA ARG A 52 34.80 14.32 -25.98
C ARG A 52 33.31 14.63 -26.00
N ARG A 53 32.55 14.17 -24.99
CA ARG A 53 31.14 14.55 -24.86
C ARG A 53 30.96 16.05 -24.66
N ALA A 54 31.78 16.68 -23.84
CA ALA A 54 31.78 18.11 -23.63
C ALA A 54 32.21 18.90 -24.89
N ALA A 55 33.17 18.38 -25.64
CA ALA A 55 33.59 18.97 -26.93
C ALA A 55 32.50 18.87 -28.02
N ALA A 56 31.85 17.68 -28.10
CA ALA A 56 30.72 17.46 -29.02
C ALA A 56 29.54 18.39 -28.70
N ALA A 57 29.22 18.55 -27.42
CA ALA A 57 28.16 19.44 -26.94
C ALA A 57 28.48 20.91 -27.27
N ARG A 58 29.75 21.34 -27.10
CA ARG A 58 30.19 22.71 -27.51
C ARG A 58 30.12 22.92 -29.01
N GLU A 59 30.49 21.91 -29.80
CA GLU A 59 30.41 21.97 -31.25
C GLU A 59 28.96 22.03 -31.74
N GLN A 60 28.06 21.28 -31.09
CA GLN A 60 26.63 21.31 -31.38
C GLN A 60 26.05 22.69 -31.06
N LEU A 61 26.41 23.24 -29.89
CA LEU A 61 26.01 24.59 -29.49
C LEU A 61 26.52 25.67 -30.48
N ARG A 62 27.75 25.51 -31.01
CA ARG A 62 28.29 26.40 -32.06
C ARG A 62 27.53 26.30 -33.38
N ARG A 63 27.16 25.10 -33.79
CA ARG A 63 26.35 24.87 -35.01
C ARG A 63 24.96 25.46 -34.87
N ASP A 64 24.33 25.29 -33.69
CA ASP A 64 23.00 25.81 -33.39
C ASP A 64 23.02 27.36 -33.32
N THR A 65 24.09 27.97 -32.79
CA THR A 65 24.27 29.43 -32.79
C THR A 65 24.56 29.99 -34.16
N VAL A 66 25.28 29.28 -35.03
CA VAL A 66 25.54 29.71 -36.42
C VAL A 66 24.30 29.50 -37.31
N ALA A 67 23.52 28.47 -37.11
CA ALA A 67 22.26 28.23 -37.80
C ALA A 67 21.17 29.24 -37.39
N GLY A 68 21.19 29.72 -36.14
CA GLY A 68 20.30 30.78 -35.65
C GLY A 68 20.63 32.17 -36.11
N ALA A 69 21.83 32.42 -36.68
CA ALA A 69 22.25 33.75 -37.14
C ALA A 69 21.74 34.13 -38.53
N VAL A 70 21.02 33.28 -39.24
CA VAL A 70 20.50 33.52 -40.62
C VAL A 70 18.99 33.83 -40.63
N GLY A 71 18.37 34.03 -39.50
CA GLY A 71 16.94 34.39 -39.39
C GLY A 71 16.72 35.48 -38.36
N LEU A 72 16.74 36.73 -38.75
CA LEU A 72 16.25 37.85 -37.96
C LEU A 72 14.75 37.67 -37.68
N ASN A 73 14.44 37.15 -36.50
CA ASN A 73 13.19 37.44 -35.82
C ASN A 73 13.45 37.54 -34.33
N VAL A 74 13.31 38.75 -33.82
CA VAL A 74 13.26 39.06 -32.38
C VAL A 74 12.06 38.37 -31.80
N LEU A 75 12.25 37.20 -31.24
CA LEU A 75 11.30 36.58 -30.36
C LEU A 75 12.03 36.21 -29.08
N ALA A 76 11.56 36.84 -28.02
CA ALA A 76 11.73 36.59 -26.61
C ALA A 76 12.80 35.53 -26.25
N THR A 77 13.79 36.00 -25.52
CA THR A 77 14.69 35.15 -24.70
C THR A 77 13.89 34.07 -24.01
N GLN A 78 13.82 32.88 -24.61
CA GLN A 78 13.44 31.71 -23.83
C GLN A 78 14.59 31.46 -22.87
N PRO A 79 14.32 31.37 -21.57
CA PRO A 79 15.31 30.90 -20.62
C PRO A 79 15.80 29.53 -21.10
N ALA A 80 17.11 29.31 -20.95
CA ALA A 80 17.78 28.04 -21.29
C ALA A 80 16.85 26.87 -21.00
N ALA A 81 16.74 25.94 -21.95
CA ALA A 81 15.95 24.72 -21.77
C ALA A 81 16.39 24.07 -20.42
N GLN A 82 15.65 24.39 -19.38
CA GLN A 82 15.69 23.60 -18.16
C GLN A 82 15.45 22.16 -18.63
N GLU A 83 16.35 21.26 -18.29
CA GLU A 83 16.06 19.83 -18.35
C GLU A 83 14.63 19.70 -17.85
N ARG A 84 13.74 19.22 -18.70
CA ARG A 84 12.36 18.99 -18.28
C ARG A 84 12.44 17.94 -17.19
N ARG A 85 12.55 18.39 -15.94
CA ARG A 85 12.39 17.53 -14.80
C ARG A 85 11.01 16.94 -14.93
N THR A 86 10.94 15.62 -15.09
CA THR A 86 9.69 14.89 -15.03
C THR A 86 9.29 14.83 -13.57
N TYR A 87 8.26 15.56 -13.21
CA TYR A 87 7.69 15.50 -11.88
C TYR A 87 6.71 14.32 -11.81
N ASP A 88 6.71 13.61 -10.69
CA ASP A 88 5.75 12.56 -10.38
C ASP A 88 5.04 12.93 -9.07
N THR A 89 3.90 12.30 -8.81
CA THR A 89 3.17 12.43 -7.53
C THR A 89 4.00 12.04 -6.30
N GLY A 90 5.17 11.40 -6.50
CA GLY A 90 6.16 11.11 -5.45
C GLY A 90 7.23 12.19 -5.26
N SER A 91 7.27 13.25 -6.09
CA SER A 91 8.31 14.28 -5.98
C SER A 91 8.07 15.20 -4.77
N PRO A 92 9.11 15.62 -4.05
CA PRO A 92 8.98 16.49 -2.89
C PRO A 92 8.44 17.89 -3.26
N GLU A 93 8.76 18.38 -4.46
CA GLU A 93 8.25 19.65 -4.97
C GLU A 93 6.72 19.60 -5.20
N TYR A 94 6.22 18.45 -5.69
CA TYR A 94 4.78 18.23 -5.83
C TYR A 94 4.10 18.17 -4.46
N ARG A 95 4.67 17.43 -3.49
CA ARG A 95 4.14 17.34 -2.12
C ARG A 95 4.01 18.71 -1.47
N THR A 96 5.06 19.52 -1.51
CA THR A 96 5.06 20.86 -0.92
C THR A 96 4.11 21.80 -1.67
N GLY A 97 4.11 21.75 -3.00
CA GLY A 97 3.21 22.54 -3.85
C GLY A 97 1.73 22.19 -3.60
N PHE A 98 1.40 20.92 -3.47
CA PHE A 98 0.05 20.44 -3.16
C PHE A 98 -0.43 20.99 -1.79
N LEU A 99 0.38 20.86 -0.74
CA LEU A 99 0.04 21.36 0.60
C LEU A 99 -0.09 22.89 0.64
N LYS A 100 0.77 23.63 -0.08
CA LYS A 100 0.65 25.08 -0.21
C LYS A 100 -0.61 25.49 -0.96
N THR A 101 -0.98 24.76 -2.00
CA THR A 101 -2.21 25.01 -2.76
C THR A 101 -3.43 24.84 -1.83
N MET A 102 -3.43 23.80 -0.99
CA MET A 102 -4.49 23.57 0.01
C MET A 102 -4.60 24.70 1.03
N LEU A 103 -3.47 25.25 1.47
CA LEU A 103 -3.45 26.41 2.37
C LEU A 103 -3.75 27.74 1.68
N GLY A 104 -3.77 27.77 0.34
CA GLY A 104 -3.89 28.99 -0.45
C GLY A 104 -2.65 29.89 -0.35
N GLN A 105 -1.48 29.31 -0.13
CA GLN A 105 -0.19 30.00 -0.09
C GLN A 105 0.40 30.13 -1.49
N GLU A 106 1.30 31.12 -1.67
CA GLU A 106 1.99 31.29 -2.95
C GLU A 106 3.00 30.16 -3.21
N LEU A 107 2.95 29.60 -4.41
CA LEU A 107 3.86 28.56 -4.90
C LEU A 107 5.14 29.20 -5.43
N THR A 108 6.28 28.56 -5.18
CA THR A 108 7.52 28.87 -5.91
C THR A 108 7.38 28.46 -7.37
N ALA A 109 8.28 28.92 -8.25
CA ALA A 109 8.25 28.56 -9.66
C ALA A 109 8.43 27.05 -9.89
N GLU A 110 9.26 26.37 -9.08
CA GLU A 110 9.49 24.93 -9.16
C GLU A 110 8.28 24.12 -8.67
N GLU A 111 7.67 24.51 -7.56
CA GLU A 111 6.46 23.90 -7.02
C GLU A 111 5.27 24.05 -8.00
N ARG A 112 5.12 25.23 -8.60
CA ARG A 112 4.09 25.47 -9.62
C ARG A 112 4.30 24.57 -10.84
N ASN A 113 5.53 24.47 -11.32
CA ASN A 113 5.85 23.61 -12.45
C ASN A 113 5.59 22.12 -12.11
N ALA A 114 5.85 21.69 -10.87
CA ALA A 114 5.58 20.31 -10.44
C ALA A 114 4.07 20.02 -10.39
N VAL A 115 3.30 20.93 -9.80
CA VAL A 115 1.82 20.82 -9.72
C VAL A 115 1.20 20.84 -11.12
N ASP A 116 1.57 21.82 -11.96
CA ASP A 116 1.06 21.94 -13.33
C ASP A 116 1.44 20.73 -14.19
N TYR A 117 2.66 20.19 -14.04
CA TYR A 117 3.10 19.01 -14.78
C TYR A 117 2.30 17.76 -14.41
N VAL A 118 2.09 17.49 -13.13
CA VAL A 118 1.31 16.34 -12.66
C VAL A 118 -0.15 16.48 -13.07
N MET A 119 -0.72 17.68 -12.97
CA MET A 119 -2.10 17.95 -13.35
C MET A 119 -2.34 17.85 -14.88
N THR A 120 -1.35 18.20 -15.72
CA THR A 120 -1.48 18.15 -17.19
C THR A 120 -1.12 16.79 -17.79
N THR A 121 -0.24 16.03 -17.16
CA THR A 121 0.16 14.68 -17.63
C THR A 121 -0.68 13.56 -17.03
N GLY A 122 -1.44 13.83 -15.97
CA GLY A 122 -2.43 12.91 -15.42
C GLY A 122 -3.56 12.66 -16.44
N ASP A 123 -4.11 11.45 -16.42
CA ASP A 123 -5.24 11.05 -17.26
C ASP A 123 -6.41 12.02 -17.05
N THR A 124 -6.74 12.79 -18.08
CA THR A 124 -7.78 13.84 -18.07
C THR A 124 -9.19 13.29 -17.78
N THR A 125 -9.34 12.00 -17.72
CA THR A 125 -10.62 11.31 -17.42
C THR A 125 -10.91 11.19 -15.92
N ASN A 126 -9.92 11.35 -15.05
CA ASN A 126 -10.03 11.09 -13.62
C ASN A 126 -9.61 12.28 -12.75
N HIS A 127 -10.16 13.48 -12.99
CA HIS A 127 -9.99 14.62 -12.07
C HIS A 127 -8.60 14.67 -11.39
N ALA A 128 -7.55 14.83 -12.19
CA ALA A 128 -6.16 14.87 -11.73
C ALA A 128 -5.87 16.01 -10.72
N ASP A 129 -6.82 16.93 -10.58
CA ASP A 129 -6.69 18.14 -9.77
C ASP A 129 -6.51 17.89 -8.26
N TYR A 130 -6.70 16.63 -7.80
CA TYR A 130 -6.73 16.30 -6.37
C TYR A 130 -5.97 15.03 -5.99
N LEU A 131 -5.00 14.63 -6.81
CA LEU A 131 -4.18 13.46 -6.51
C LEU A 131 -3.27 13.72 -5.29
N LEU A 132 -3.48 12.96 -4.23
CA LEU A 132 -2.58 12.99 -3.09
C LEU A 132 -1.15 12.63 -3.49
N PRO A 133 -0.12 13.30 -2.95
CA PRO A 133 1.25 12.86 -3.10
C PRO A 133 1.42 11.42 -2.63
N LYS A 134 2.08 10.58 -3.42
CA LYS A 134 2.27 9.15 -3.11
C LYS A 134 2.91 8.91 -1.76
N THR A 135 3.83 9.78 -1.35
CA THR A 135 4.48 9.69 -0.05
C THR A 135 3.49 9.86 1.09
N LEU A 136 2.62 10.89 1.00
CA LEU A 136 1.58 11.15 1.98
C LEU A 136 0.53 10.03 2.00
N LEU A 137 0.11 9.55 0.84
CA LEU A 137 -0.81 8.43 0.70
C LEU A 137 -0.27 7.15 1.38
N ASN A 138 1.00 6.83 1.15
CA ASN A 138 1.63 5.67 1.77
C ASN A 138 1.75 5.82 3.29
N GLU A 139 2.03 7.01 3.79
CA GLU A 139 2.07 7.31 5.23
C GLU A 139 0.68 7.15 5.87
N ILE A 140 -0.39 7.63 5.21
CA ILE A 140 -1.76 7.44 5.68
C ILE A 140 -2.13 5.95 5.73
N TRP A 141 -1.84 5.19 4.68
CA TRP A 141 -2.10 3.75 4.66
C TRP A 141 -1.31 2.99 5.73
N SER A 142 -0.06 3.37 5.96
CA SER A 142 0.79 2.79 7.01
C SER A 142 0.17 2.99 8.39
N LEU A 143 -0.38 4.19 8.69
CA LEU A 143 -1.08 4.47 9.93
C LEU A 143 -2.39 3.67 10.05
N ILE A 144 -3.17 3.59 8.99
CA ILE A 144 -4.40 2.79 8.93
C ILE A 144 -4.11 1.32 9.25
N GLU A 145 -3.07 0.74 8.63
CA GLU A 145 -2.67 -0.64 8.84
C GLU A 145 -2.11 -0.88 10.25
N GLU A 146 -1.46 0.12 10.86
CA GLU A 146 -0.94 0.05 12.23
C GLU A 146 -2.08 0.08 13.27
N GLU A 147 -3.10 0.92 13.06
CA GLU A 147 -4.24 1.04 13.97
C GLU A 147 -5.26 -0.08 13.82
N HIS A 148 -5.47 -0.56 12.58
CA HIS A 148 -6.48 -1.56 12.25
C HIS A 148 -5.83 -2.86 11.79
N ALA A 149 -5.57 -3.77 12.72
CA ALA A 149 -4.89 -5.03 12.47
C ALA A 149 -5.59 -5.91 11.41
N ILE A 150 -6.92 -5.80 11.27
CA ILE A 150 -7.67 -6.54 10.24
C ILE A 150 -7.27 -6.11 8.84
N LEU A 151 -7.06 -4.81 8.60
CA LEU A 151 -6.71 -4.28 7.27
C LEU A 151 -5.29 -4.69 6.85
N GLN A 152 -4.38 -4.88 7.80
CA GLN A 152 -3.04 -5.42 7.54
C GLN A 152 -3.07 -6.90 7.13
N ASP A 153 -3.98 -7.66 7.72
CA ASP A 153 -3.99 -9.12 7.58
C ASP A 153 -4.78 -9.61 6.37
N VAL A 154 -5.78 -8.87 5.89
CA VAL A 154 -6.61 -9.23 4.73
C VAL A 154 -5.83 -9.15 3.41
N THR A 155 -6.41 -9.69 2.35
CA THR A 155 -5.83 -9.58 1.00
C THR A 155 -6.42 -8.35 0.30
N LEU A 156 -5.61 -7.31 0.10
CA LEU A 156 -6.02 -6.09 -0.56
C LEU A 156 -5.59 -6.08 -2.03
N TYR A 157 -6.52 -5.77 -2.92
CA TYR A 157 -6.29 -5.48 -4.33
C TYR A 157 -6.56 -4.00 -4.61
N ARG A 158 -5.76 -3.41 -5.48
CA ARG A 158 -5.93 -2.04 -5.99
C ARG A 158 -6.09 -2.12 -7.49
N THR A 159 -7.33 -2.24 -7.95
CA THR A 159 -7.60 -2.55 -9.38
C THR A 159 -8.08 -1.35 -10.18
N GLY A 160 -8.56 -0.29 -9.51
CA GLY A 160 -9.20 0.85 -10.17
C GLY A 160 -10.54 0.52 -10.84
N THR A 161 -11.01 -0.73 -10.75
CA THR A 161 -12.24 -1.20 -11.40
C THR A 161 -12.97 -2.19 -10.49
N ILE A 162 -14.17 -2.58 -10.90
CA ILE A 162 -14.94 -3.65 -10.24
C ILE A 162 -14.16 -4.96 -10.35
N LEU A 163 -13.92 -5.61 -9.22
CA LEU A 163 -13.26 -6.91 -9.14
C LEU A 163 -14.30 -8.02 -9.04
N GLU A 164 -14.21 -8.99 -9.93
CA GLU A 164 -15.05 -10.18 -9.92
C GLU A 164 -14.21 -11.42 -9.68
N ILE A 165 -14.54 -12.16 -8.64
CA ILE A 165 -13.83 -13.39 -8.25
C ILE A 165 -14.77 -14.57 -8.46
N ALA A 166 -14.37 -15.50 -9.35
CA ALA A 166 -15.07 -16.77 -9.50
C ALA A 166 -14.62 -17.75 -8.41
N LEU A 167 -15.57 -18.25 -7.65
CA LEU A 167 -15.33 -19.22 -6.58
C LEU A 167 -15.92 -20.57 -6.98
N HIS A 168 -15.10 -21.59 -6.84
CA HIS A 168 -15.59 -22.96 -6.91
C HIS A 168 -16.27 -23.31 -5.57
N THR A 169 -17.59 -23.47 -5.58
CA THR A 169 -18.38 -23.64 -4.35
C THR A 169 -18.66 -25.09 -4.01
N ALA A 170 -18.86 -25.92 -5.00
CA ALA A 170 -19.14 -27.35 -4.79
C ALA A 170 -18.86 -28.16 -6.06
N ILE A 171 -18.55 -29.42 -5.83
CA ILE A 171 -18.63 -30.47 -6.85
C ILE A 171 -19.93 -31.21 -6.54
N SER A 172 -20.87 -31.24 -7.47
CA SER A 172 -22.17 -31.88 -7.27
C SER A 172 -22.16 -33.35 -7.66
N GLN A 173 -21.25 -33.72 -8.55
CA GLN A 173 -21.03 -35.09 -9.01
C GLN A 173 -19.56 -35.29 -9.39
N GLY A 174 -19.03 -36.51 -9.29
CA GLY A 174 -17.70 -36.83 -9.79
C GLY A 174 -16.56 -36.52 -8.85
N ASP A 175 -16.80 -36.48 -7.51
CA ASP A 175 -15.71 -36.39 -6.54
C ASP A 175 -14.79 -37.61 -6.64
N ALA A 176 -13.53 -37.46 -6.24
CA ALA A 176 -12.55 -38.54 -6.31
C ALA A 176 -13.02 -39.75 -5.46
N ALA A 177 -13.33 -40.84 -6.13
CA ALA A 177 -13.74 -42.09 -5.52
C ALA A 177 -12.89 -43.27 -6.01
N THR A 178 -12.85 -44.34 -5.20
CA THR A 178 -12.23 -45.61 -5.67
C THR A 178 -13.11 -46.21 -6.77
N VAL A 179 -12.54 -46.33 -7.97
CA VAL A 179 -13.22 -46.94 -9.10
C VAL A 179 -12.73 -48.38 -9.28
N ASN A 180 -13.67 -49.31 -9.46
CA ASN A 180 -13.33 -50.73 -9.75
C ASN A 180 -12.76 -50.83 -11.16
N GLU A 181 -11.97 -51.88 -11.36
CA GLU A 181 -11.38 -52.19 -12.69
C GLU A 181 -12.50 -52.28 -13.76
N ASN A 182 -12.35 -51.54 -14.87
CA ASN A 182 -13.33 -51.40 -15.97
C ASN A 182 -14.65 -50.66 -15.60
N ALA A 183 -14.77 -49.99 -14.50
CA ALA A 183 -15.89 -49.12 -14.22
C ALA A 183 -15.63 -47.68 -14.78
N ALA A 184 -16.64 -47.03 -15.31
CA ALA A 184 -16.58 -45.63 -15.68
C ALA A 184 -16.52 -44.76 -14.42
N ASN A 185 -15.73 -43.73 -14.44
CA ASN A 185 -15.77 -42.68 -13.43
C ASN A 185 -16.94 -41.74 -13.73
N ASP A 186 -17.51 -41.14 -12.68
CA ASP A 186 -18.57 -40.15 -12.84
C ASP A 186 -17.97 -38.84 -13.39
N ASP A 187 -18.74 -38.17 -14.25
CA ASP A 187 -18.36 -36.86 -14.78
C ASP A 187 -18.47 -35.79 -13.69
N GLU A 188 -17.47 -34.92 -13.63
CA GLU A 188 -17.40 -33.83 -12.66
C GLU A 188 -18.34 -32.69 -13.07
N ILE A 189 -19.26 -32.29 -12.18
CA ILE A 189 -20.10 -31.11 -12.33
C ILE A 189 -19.68 -30.07 -11.29
N ASN A 190 -18.98 -29.06 -11.73
CA ASN A 190 -18.49 -27.95 -10.91
C ASN A 190 -19.54 -26.84 -10.80
N THR A 191 -19.80 -26.42 -9.57
CA THR A 191 -20.65 -25.24 -9.31
C THR A 191 -19.78 -24.05 -8.97
N TRP A 192 -19.95 -22.97 -9.71
CA TRP A 192 -19.23 -21.73 -9.54
C TRP A 192 -20.15 -20.65 -8.98
N ALA A 193 -19.69 -19.94 -7.96
CA ALA A 193 -20.29 -18.70 -7.50
C ALA A 193 -19.38 -17.52 -7.87
N LYS A 194 -19.98 -16.37 -8.09
CA LYS A 194 -19.29 -15.14 -8.40
C LYS A 194 -19.41 -14.17 -7.22
N VAL A 195 -18.30 -13.69 -6.72
CA VAL A 195 -18.25 -12.60 -5.75
C VAL A 195 -17.82 -11.35 -6.49
N THR A 196 -18.65 -10.30 -6.41
CA THR A 196 -18.40 -9.02 -7.06
C THR A 196 -18.11 -7.97 -5.99
N LEU A 197 -17.01 -7.24 -6.15
CA LEU A 197 -16.60 -6.09 -5.33
C LEU A 197 -16.75 -4.83 -6.19
N SER A 198 -17.90 -4.16 -6.03
CA SER A 198 -18.31 -2.98 -6.83
C SER A 198 -17.88 -1.66 -6.20
N GLY A 199 -17.48 -1.69 -4.94
CA GLY A 199 -17.00 -0.55 -4.15
C GLY A 199 -18.12 0.24 -3.48
N LYS A 200 -17.87 0.60 -2.23
CA LYS A 200 -18.65 1.53 -1.41
C LYS A 200 -17.87 2.80 -1.23
N ASP A 201 -18.55 3.91 -1.14
CA ASP A 201 -17.96 5.23 -0.98
C ASP A 201 -17.78 5.54 0.52
N PHE A 202 -16.56 5.86 0.90
CA PHE A 202 -16.20 6.33 2.24
C PHE A 202 -15.78 7.78 2.13
N SER A 203 -16.43 8.65 2.89
CA SER A 203 -16.12 10.09 2.88
C SER A 203 -16.16 10.66 4.28
N LYS A 204 -15.23 11.57 4.56
CA LYS A 204 -15.17 12.32 5.82
C LYS A 204 -14.79 13.77 5.54
N HIS A 205 -15.56 14.68 6.13
CA HIS A 205 -15.29 16.12 6.09
C HIS A 205 -14.68 16.59 7.39
N VAL A 206 -13.70 17.50 7.28
CA VAL A 206 -13.06 18.17 8.40
C VAL A 206 -13.06 19.67 8.13
N ASP A 207 -13.67 20.45 9.02
CA ASP A 207 -13.74 21.90 8.91
C ASP A 207 -12.60 22.55 9.72
N ILE A 208 -11.76 23.32 9.07
CA ILE A 208 -10.67 24.08 9.68
C ILE A 208 -10.98 25.56 9.58
N SER A 209 -10.96 26.27 10.71
CA SER A 209 -11.19 27.72 10.74
C SER A 209 -10.03 28.48 10.05
N TYR A 210 -10.32 29.68 9.50
CA TYR A 210 -9.28 30.54 8.91
C TYR A 210 -8.17 30.91 9.90
N ALA A 211 -8.44 30.87 11.21
CA ALA A 211 -7.41 31.07 12.21
C ALA A 211 -6.42 29.90 12.28
N MET A 212 -6.94 28.68 12.18
CA MET A 212 -6.12 27.46 12.11
C MET A 212 -5.42 27.30 10.77
N ALA A 213 -5.98 27.80 9.67
CA ALA A 213 -5.34 27.77 8.35
C ALA A 213 -4.04 28.59 8.26
N LYS A 214 -3.69 29.37 9.29
CA LYS A 214 -2.40 30.05 9.42
C LYS A 214 -1.30 29.19 10.04
N MET A 215 -1.57 27.92 10.32
CA MET A 215 -0.55 26.97 10.80
C MET A 215 0.54 26.74 9.76
N SER A 216 1.65 26.17 10.18
CA SER A 216 2.71 25.75 9.26
C SER A 216 2.23 24.61 8.34
N ILE A 217 2.89 24.44 7.20
CA ILE A 217 2.59 23.36 6.25
C ILE A 217 2.72 22.00 6.94
N ASP A 218 3.80 21.79 7.69
CA ASP A 218 4.07 20.53 8.40
C ASP A 218 2.97 20.22 9.43
N ALA A 219 2.50 21.23 10.19
CA ALA A 219 1.44 21.03 11.17
C ALA A 219 0.09 20.71 10.52
N LEU A 220 -0.22 21.29 9.35
CA LEU A 220 -1.40 20.92 8.58
C LEU A 220 -1.29 19.49 8.06
N GLU A 221 -0.15 19.12 7.51
CA GLU A 221 0.11 17.80 6.98
C GLU A 221 -0.05 16.72 8.07
N ASP A 222 0.57 16.91 9.22
CA ASP A 222 0.45 16.00 10.38
C ASP A 222 -1.02 15.87 10.84
N TYR A 223 -1.73 17.00 10.94
CA TYR A 223 -3.12 16.99 11.32
C TYR A 223 -4.02 16.24 10.32
N LEU A 224 -3.88 16.53 9.02
CA LEU A 224 -4.66 15.87 7.98
C LEU A 224 -4.33 14.38 7.90
N ARG A 225 -3.06 14.03 7.97
CA ARG A 225 -2.60 12.64 7.97
C ARG A 225 -3.24 11.85 9.10
N GLN A 226 -3.21 12.38 10.33
CA GLN A 226 -3.77 11.72 11.51
C GLN A 226 -5.30 11.61 11.41
N GLU A 227 -5.99 12.72 11.16
CA GLU A 227 -7.46 12.76 11.16
C GLU A 227 -8.06 11.91 10.03
N ILE A 228 -7.41 11.87 8.85
CA ILE A 228 -7.86 11.03 7.73
C ILE A 228 -7.61 9.56 8.04
N SER A 229 -6.43 9.20 8.55
CA SER A 229 -6.12 7.80 8.89
C SER A 229 -7.08 7.28 9.96
N ASP A 230 -7.28 8.02 11.04
CA ASP A 230 -8.15 7.60 12.15
C ASP A 230 -9.59 7.37 11.70
N ARG A 231 -10.14 8.31 10.94
CA ARG A 231 -11.56 8.27 10.58
C ARG A 231 -11.85 7.36 9.40
N LEU A 232 -11.04 7.45 8.37
CA LEU A 232 -11.23 6.63 7.18
C LEU A 232 -10.83 5.17 7.45
N GLY A 233 -9.73 4.96 8.20
CA GLY A 233 -9.29 3.66 8.66
C GLY A 233 -10.37 2.95 9.50
N ALA A 234 -10.94 3.66 10.49
CA ALA A 234 -12.02 3.11 11.30
C ALA A 234 -13.26 2.73 10.46
N ALA A 235 -13.62 3.53 9.45
CA ALA A 235 -14.74 3.22 8.56
C ALA A 235 -14.47 2.00 7.67
N LEU A 236 -13.26 1.90 7.13
CA LEU A 236 -12.84 0.74 6.31
C LEU A 236 -12.79 -0.55 7.14
N ALA A 237 -12.22 -0.50 8.35
CA ALA A 237 -12.17 -1.63 9.26
C ALA A 237 -13.58 -2.08 9.70
N ALA A 238 -14.45 -1.13 10.03
CA ALA A 238 -15.83 -1.42 10.40
C ALA A 238 -16.61 -2.07 9.24
N ASP A 239 -16.41 -1.62 8.00
CA ASP A 239 -17.01 -2.27 6.84
C ASP A 239 -16.46 -3.70 6.63
N ALA A 240 -15.14 -3.89 6.72
CA ALA A 240 -14.52 -5.20 6.60
C ALA A 240 -15.11 -6.19 7.62
N ILE A 241 -15.21 -5.79 8.90
CA ILE A 241 -15.77 -6.61 9.96
C ILE A 241 -17.27 -6.88 9.73
N THR A 242 -18.03 -5.87 9.32
CA THR A 242 -19.46 -6.01 9.02
C THR A 242 -19.67 -7.00 7.87
N GLN A 243 -18.84 -6.93 6.82
CA GLN A 243 -18.92 -7.89 5.72
C GLN A 243 -18.52 -9.31 6.14
N ILE A 244 -17.48 -9.47 6.97
CA ILE A 244 -17.12 -10.78 7.52
C ILE A 244 -18.29 -11.35 8.33
N GLN A 245 -18.92 -10.52 9.19
CA GLN A 245 -20.06 -10.95 10.03
C GLN A 245 -21.34 -11.17 9.21
N SER A 246 -21.46 -10.63 8.02
CA SER A 246 -22.56 -10.89 7.09
C SER A 246 -22.33 -12.15 6.26
N ASP A 247 -21.11 -12.38 5.83
CA ASP A 247 -20.78 -13.40 4.84
C ASP A 247 -20.33 -14.73 5.44
N TYR A 248 -20.03 -14.79 6.77
CA TYR A 248 -19.65 -16.05 7.40
C TYR A 248 -20.85 -17.01 7.53
N ASP A 249 -20.56 -18.32 7.60
CA ASP A 249 -21.60 -19.36 7.76
C ASP A 249 -22.17 -19.34 9.19
N SER A 250 -23.12 -18.45 9.45
CA SER A 250 -23.74 -18.29 10.76
C SER A 250 -24.48 -19.52 11.27
N ALA A 251 -24.88 -20.43 10.37
CA ALA A 251 -25.57 -21.66 10.76
C ALA A 251 -24.63 -22.67 11.44
N HIS A 252 -23.32 -22.64 11.12
CA HIS A 252 -22.36 -23.62 11.63
C HIS A 252 -21.22 -22.99 12.42
N ASN A 253 -20.88 -21.74 12.16
CA ASN A 253 -19.71 -21.05 12.71
C ASN A 253 -20.07 -19.95 13.73
N ALA A 254 -21.33 -19.82 14.13
CA ALA A 254 -21.74 -18.99 15.26
C ALA A 254 -21.67 -19.83 16.54
N VAL A 255 -20.82 -19.43 17.47
CA VAL A 255 -20.64 -20.13 18.78
C VAL A 255 -20.99 -19.12 19.88
N SER A 256 -21.66 -19.61 20.91
CA SER A 256 -21.92 -18.84 22.15
C SER A 256 -21.20 -19.50 23.32
N THR A 257 -20.73 -18.67 24.27
CA THR A 257 -20.08 -19.22 25.47
C THR A 257 -21.05 -20.05 26.29
N ALA A 258 -20.54 -21.11 26.90
CA ALA A 258 -21.32 -22.01 27.75
C ALA A 258 -21.75 -21.33 29.07
N GLU A 259 -20.91 -20.43 29.62
CA GLU A 259 -21.22 -19.67 30.83
C GLU A 259 -21.52 -18.21 30.44
N ALA A 260 -22.47 -17.59 31.15
CA ALA A 260 -22.80 -16.19 31.03
C ALA A 260 -21.63 -15.31 31.47
N LEU A 261 -21.37 -14.27 30.71
CA LEU A 261 -20.34 -13.24 30.98
C LEU A 261 -18.90 -13.77 31.07
N LYS A 262 -18.64 -15.04 30.78
CA LYS A 262 -17.31 -15.65 30.82
C LYS A 262 -16.96 -16.32 29.49
N VAL A 263 -15.67 -16.37 29.21
CA VAL A 263 -15.09 -17.15 28.11
C VAL A 263 -14.22 -18.23 28.70
N ALA A 264 -14.51 -19.48 28.37
CA ALA A 264 -13.71 -20.63 28.78
C ALA A 264 -12.77 -21.08 27.66
N TYR A 265 -11.72 -21.81 28.02
CA TYR A 265 -10.81 -22.42 27.05
C TYR A 265 -11.56 -23.34 26.06
N THR A 266 -12.57 -24.06 26.55
CA THR A 266 -13.42 -24.91 25.71
C THR A 266 -14.22 -24.16 24.66
N ASP A 267 -14.63 -22.91 24.92
CA ASP A 267 -15.37 -22.09 23.97
C ASP A 267 -14.47 -21.68 22.81
N ILE A 268 -13.21 -21.32 23.11
CA ILE A 268 -12.22 -20.99 22.07
C ILE A 268 -11.89 -22.22 21.22
N THR A 269 -11.65 -23.35 21.83
CA THR A 269 -11.34 -24.60 21.09
C THR A 269 -12.53 -25.09 20.27
N ALA A 270 -13.76 -24.95 20.77
CA ALA A 270 -14.97 -25.25 20.02
C ALA A 270 -15.12 -24.32 18.80
N THR A 271 -14.80 -23.02 18.97
CA THR A 271 -14.83 -22.06 17.87
C THR A 271 -13.76 -22.36 16.81
N LEU A 272 -12.58 -22.79 17.24
CA LEU A 272 -11.52 -23.21 16.33
C LEU A 272 -11.88 -24.48 15.54
N ALA A 273 -12.61 -25.41 16.19
CA ALA A 273 -13.00 -26.70 15.61
C ALA A 273 -14.00 -26.58 14.43
N VAL A 274 -14.78 -25.51 14.38
CA VAL A 274 -15.76 -25.31 13.29
C VAL A 274 -15.13 -24.64 12.05
N LEU A 275 -13.90 -24.11 12.15
CA LEU A 275 -13.22 -23.46 11.03
C LEU A 275 -12.85 -24.46 9.94
N LYS A 276 -13.14 -24.12 8.68
CA LYS A 276 -12.81 -24.91 7.49
C LYS A 276 -12.39 -24.00 6.33
N ASN A 277 -11.68 -24.58 5.37
CA ASN A 277 -11.30 -23.93 4.11
C ASN A 277 -10.45 -22.65 4.25
N GLY A 278 -9.70 -22.54 5.35
CA GLY A 278 -8.85 -21.38 5.60
C GLY A 278 -7.54 -21.42 4.83
N LYS A 279 -7.00 -20.23 4.53
CA LYS A 279 -5.67 -20.01 3.94
C LYS A 279 -4.85 -19.13 4.89
N GLY A 280 -3.63 -19.53 5.19
CA GLY A 280 -2.75 -18.79 6.08
C GLY A 280 -2.91 -19.20 7.57
N GLY A 281 -2.49 -18.32 8.48
CA GLY A 281 -2.62 -18.50 9.92
C GLY A 281 -3.97 -18.05 10.45
N VAL A 282 -4.44 -18.70 11.51
CA VAL A 282 -5.62 -18.24 12.28
C VAL A 282 -5.23 -17.05 13.13
N VAL A 283 -6.09 -16.04 13.18
CA VAL A 283 -5.95 -14.87 14.04
C VAL A 283 -7.24 -14.69 14.84
N ILE A 284 -7.09 -14.24 16.07
CA ILE A 284 -8.20 -13.93 16.98
C ILE A 284 -8.31 -12.41 17.06
N TYR A 285 -9.45 -11.85 16.69
CA TYR A 285 -9.73 -10.42 16.76
C TYR A 285 -10.79 -10.16 17.83
N ALA A 286 -10.56 -9.17 18.66
CA ALA A 286 -11.52 -8.65 19.61
C ALA A 286 -11.21 -7.21 19.97
N ASN A 287 -12.18 -6.49 20.51
CA ASN A 287 -11.93 -5.15 21.01
C ASN A 287 -11.19 -5.15 22.36
N ASN A 288 -10.64 -4.03 22.72
CA ASN A 288 -9.87 -3.83 23.95
C ASN A 288 -10.64 -4.28 25.21
N ALA A 289 -11.93 -3.93 25.32
CA ALA A 289 -12.77 -4.30 26.47
C ALA A 289 -12.93 -5.83 26.60
N THR A 290 -13.09 -6.53 25.49
CA THR A 290 -13.23 -8.00 25.48
C THR A 290 -11.90 -8.70 25.74
N ILE A 291 -10.78 -8.21 25.18
CA ILE A 291 -9.45 -8.77 25.40
C ILE A 291 -9.11 -8.73 26.89
N TYR A 292 -9.06 -7.53 27.46
CA TYR A 292 -8.65 -7.37 28.87
C TYR A 292 -9.70 -7.77 29.88
N GLY A 293 -10.98 -7.65 29.54
CA GLY A 293 -12.07 -8.04 30.42
C GLY A 293 -12.40 -9.52 30.44
N LYS A 294 -12.08 -10.27 29.35
CA LYS A 294 -12.51 -11.67 29.21
C LYS A 294 -11.37 -12.62 28.88
N LEU A 295 -10.45 -12.26 27.98
CA LEU A 295 -9.42 -13.18 27.48
C LEU A 295 -8.19 -13.23 28.38
N VAL A 296 -7.70 -12.07 28.85
CA VAL A 296 -6.48 -12.01 29.70
C VAL A 296 -6.69 -12.72 31.03
N GLY A 297 -7.89 -12.66 31.60
CA GLY A 297 -8.23 -13.29 32.86
C GLY A 297 -8.53 -14.81 32.80
N MET A 298 -8.37 -15.42 31.61
CA MET A 298 -8.61 -16.87 31.46
C MET A 298 -7.55 -17.68 32.17
N VAL A 299 -8.01 -18.62 32.98
CA VAL A 299 -7.15 -19.59 33.70
C VAL A 299 -7.57 -21.01 33.36
N ASP A 300 -6.64 -21.92 33.46
CA ASP A 300 -6.91 -23.38 33.38
C ASP A 300 -7.57 -23.91 34.67
N THR A 301 -7.89 -25.19 34.68
CA THR A 301 -8.48 -25.87 35.86
C THR A 301 -7.55 -25.86 37.08
N THR A 302 -6.26 -25.52 36.90
CA THR A 302 -5.26 -25.43 37.98
C THR A 302 -5.00 -24.01 38.43
N GLY A 303 -5.69 -22.99 37.82
CA GLY A 303 -5.54 -21.58 38.11
C GLY A 303 -4.35 -20.91 37.40
N ARG A 304 -3.75 -21.55 36.39
CA ARG A 304 -2.66 -20.96 35.60
C ARG A 304 -3.22 -20.13 34.49
N PRO A 305 -2.66 -18.91 34.23
CA PRO A 305 -3.06 -18.10 33.08
C PRO A 305 -2.83 -18.82 31.74
N ILE A 306 -3.85 -18.87 30.91
CA ILE A 306 -3.76 -19.45 29.56
C ILE A 306 -3.28 -18.38 28.55
N PHE A 307 -3.61 -17.12 28.80
CA PHE A 307 -3.15 -16.01 27.99
C PHE A 307 -1.63 -15.80 28.13
N GLN A 308 -0.93 -15.76 27.02
CA GLN A 308 0.50 -15.47 26.98
C GLN A 308 0.70 -14.07 26.39
N PRO A 309 1.18 -13.08 27.17
CA PRO A 309 1.51 -11.79 26.64
C PRO A 309 2.63 -11.93 25.61
N ASN A 310 2.50 -11.27 24.48
CA ASN A 310 3.50 -11.28 23.42
C ASN A 310 4.14 -9.91 23.33
N ALA A 311 5.48 -9.88 23.35
CA ALA A 311 6.25 -8.66 23.17
C ALA A 311 6.48 -8.31 21.67
N GLN A 312 5.96 -9.10 20.73
CA GLN A 312 6.09 -8.83 19.30
C GLN A 312 5.09 -7.77 18.86
N ALA A 313 5.54 -6.85 18.02
CA ALA A 313 4.70 -5.80 17.45
C ALA A 313 3.48 -6.40 16.69
N GLY A 314 2.30 -5.82 16.88
CA GLY A 314 1.08 -6.15 16.16
C GLY A 314 0.22 -7.28 16.75
N ALA A 315 0.57 -7.81 17.93
CA ALA A 315 -0.29 -8.73 18.67
C ALA A 315 -0.28 -8.42 20.17
N GLU A 316 -1.45 -8.38 20.80
CA GLU A 316 -1.58 -8.15 22.24
C GLU A 316 -1.09 -9.36 23.05
N GLY A 317 -1.21 -10.56 22.48
CA GLY A 317 -0.80 -11.80 23.09
C GLY A 317 -1.12 -12.99 22.21
N GLN A 318 -0.95 -14.18 22.81
CA GLN A 318 -1.31 -15.45 22.17
C GLN A 318 -2.26 -16.24 23.06
N LEU A 319 -3.24 -16.86 22.43
CA LEU A 319 -4.15 -17.79 23.06
C LEU A 319 -4.19 -19.07 22.23
N VAL A 320 -3.95 -20.21 22.86
CA VAL A 320 -3.90 -21.51 22.17
C VAL A 320 -2.87 -21.56 21.03
N GLY A 321 -1.82 -20.73 21.12
CA GLY A 321 -0.80 -20.64 20.07
C GLY A 321 -1.17 -19.74 18.89
N PHE A 322 -2.34 -19.09 18.91
CA PHE A 322 -2.77 -18.14 17.89
C PHE A 322 -2.64 -16.70 18.38
N PRO A 323 -2.23 -15.77 17.52
CA PRO A 323 -2.10 -14.37 17.89
C PRO A 323 -3.47 -13.74 18.15
N ILE A 324 -3.54 -12.89 19.18
CA ILE A 324 -4.70 -12.03 19.46
C ILE A 324 -4.34 -10.62 19.01
N LYS A 325 -5.16 -10.05 18.16
CA LYS A 325 -5.02 -8.69 17.67
C LYS A 325 -6.21 -7.85 18.10
N ARG A 326 -5.92 -6.63 18.53
CA ARG A 326 -6.95 -5.66 18.88
C ARG A 326 -7.59 -5.11 17.61
N GLU A 327 -8.93 -5.05 17.64
CA GLU A 327 -9.71 -4.39 16.62
C GLU A 327 -10.96 -3.78 17.24
N ASP A 328 -10.93 -2.48 17.44
CA ASP A 328 -11.98 -1.74 18.17
C ASP A 328 -13.30 -1.61 17.38
N ALA A 329 -13.29 -1.92 16.08
CA ALA A 329 -14.51 -1.98 15.28
C ALA A 329 -15.40 -3.22 15.60
N ILE A 330 -14.88 -4.18 16.35
CA ILE A 330 -15.65 -5.33 16.84
C ILE A 330 -16.44 -4.92 18.08
N ALA A 331 -17.73 -5.24 18.09
CA ALA A 331 -18.60 -4.93 19.24
C ALA A 331 -18.15 -5.69 20.50
N ASP A 332 -18.47 -5.11 21.68
CA ASP A 332 -18.21 -5.72 22.97
C ASP A 332 -18.78 -7.15 23.07
N ASN A 333 -18.07 -8.00 23.79
CA ASN A 333 -18.46 -9.41 24.00
C ASN A 333 -18.54 -10.25 22.71
N LYS A 334 -17.92 -9.81 21.63
CA LYS A 334 -17.75 -10.58 20.41
C LYS A 334 -16.27 -10.83 20.14
N ILE A 335 -15.96 -12.05 19.72
CA ILE A 335 -14.61 -12.47 19.35
C ILE A 335 -14.70 -13.10 17.97
N LEU A 336 -13.97 -12.55 17.02
CA LEU A 336 -13.91 -13.02 15.66
C LEU A 336 -12.64 -13.85 15.47
N ILE A 337 -12.79 -15.12 15.09
CA ILE A 337 -11.69 -16.07 14.91
C ILE A 337 -11.71 -16.58 13.49
N GLY A 338 -10.58 -16.52 12.79
CA GLY A 338 -10.55 -17.03 11.43
C GLY A 338 -9.27 -16.78 10.68
N TYR A 339 -9.34 -17.00 9.37
CA TYR A 339 -8.22 -16.87 8.44
C TYR A 339 -8.33 -15.57 7.65
N PRO A 340 -7.67 -14.49 8.03
CA PRO A 340 -7.85 -13.17 7.41
C PRO A 340 -7.50 -13.15 5.91
N LYS A 341 -6.59 -13.99 5.44
CA LYS A 341 -6.25 -14.10 4.01
C LYS A 341 -7.39 -14.59 3.11
N THR A 342 -8.49 -15.04 3.69
CA THR A 342 -9.71 -15.40 2.96
C THR A 342 -10.66 -14.22 2.77
N VAL A 343 -10.39 -13.10 3.40
CA VAL A 343 -11.08 -11.84 3.15
C VAL A 343 -10.37 -11.11 2.04
N VAL A 344 -11.12 -10.69 1.04
CA VAL A 344 -10.62 -9.91 -0.08
C VAL A 344 -11.20 -8.51 -0.01
N GLY A 345 -10.32 -7.53 -0.03
CA GLY A 345 -10.66 -6.12 -0.21
C GLY A 345 -10.23 -5.64 -1.59
N ASN A 346 -11.08 -4.84 -2.23
CA ASN A 346 -10.76 -4.15 -3.46
C ASN A 346 -10.84 -2.64 -3.25
N ILE A 347 -9.72 -1.96 -3.43
CA ILE A 347 -9.64 -0.50 -3.44
C ILE A 347 -9.76 -0.07 -4.89
N ILE A 348 -10.93 0.48 -5.24
CA ILE A 348 -11.25 0.97 -6.59
C ILE A 348 -10.69 2.38 -6.75
N GLN A 349 -10.85 3.20 -5.72
CA GLN A 349 -10.31 4.55 -5.69
C GLN A 349 -9.55 4.75 -4.38
N ASP A 350 -8.28 5.09 -4.52
CA ASP A 350 -7.43 5.41 -3.39
C ASP A 350 -7.91 6.69 -2.69
N ILE A 351 -7.37 6.95 -1.51
CA ILE A 351 -7.71 8.12 -0.72
C ILE A 351 -7.43 9.38 -1.53
N MET A 352 -8.46 10.18 -1.74
CA MET A 352 -8.39 11.51 -2.34
C MET A 352 -8.73 12.56 -1.30
N LEU A 353 -8.15 13.73 -1.44
CA LEU A 353 -8.40 14.86 -0.57
C LEU A 353 -8.88 16.04 -1.42
N GLU A 354 -10.09 16.52 -1.11
CA GLU A 354 -10.69 17.68 -1.75
C GLU A 354 -10.80 18.82 -0.74
N THR A 355 -10.75 20.04 -1.24
CA THR A 355 -10.88 21.23 -0.39
C THR A 355 -11.96 22.16 -0.94
N ASP A 356 -12.77 22.71 -0.03
CA ASP A 356 -13.74 23.76 -0.34
C ASP A 356 -13.67 24.88 0.69
N ARG A 357 -14.03 26.10 0.28
CA ARG A 357 -14.06 27.30 1.12
C ARG A 357 -15.48 27.77 1.37
N ASP A 358 -15.91 27.71 2.62
CA ASP A 358 -17.16 28.37 3.02
C ASP A 358 -16.85 29.79 3.57
N ILE A 359 -17.03 30.79 2.69
CA ILE A 359 -16.78 32.21 3.02
C ILE A 359 -17.76 32.68 4.13
N LYS A 360 -18.95 32.11 4.20
CA LYS A 360 -19.97 32.54 5.18
C LYS A 360 -19.62 32.08 6.59
N LYS A 361 -19.04 30.86 6.70
CA LYS A 361 -18.65 30.30 7.99
C LYS A 361 -17.21 30.60 8.37
N HIS A 362 -16.40 31.17 7.45
CA HIS A 362 -14.97 31.39 7.61
C HIS A 362 -14.19 30.08 7.90
N VAL A 363 -14.54 29.00 7.21
CA VAL A 363 -13.89 27.70 7.32
C VAL A 363 -13.40 27.23 5.97
N ILE A 364 -12.37 26.38 6.00
CA ILE A 364 -11.93 25.57 4.88
C ILE A 364 -12.32 24.13 5.21
N THR A 365 -13.11 23.51 4.38
CA THR A 365 -13.53 22.13 4.53
C THR A 365 -12.57 21.23 3.74
N TYR A 366 -11.99 20.25 4.39
CA TYR A 366 -11.20 19.19 3.77
C TYR A 366 -12.04 17.93 3.77
N ALA A 367 -12.22 17.33 2.60
CA ALA A 367 -12.96 16.09 2.43
C ALA A 367 -12.02 14.97 2.02
N GLY A 368 -11.87 13.97 2.86
CA GLY A 368 -11.22 12.70 2.49
C GLY A 368 -12.25 11.78 1.85
N TYR A 369 -11.93 11.18 0.72
CA TYR A 369 -12.77 10.25 -0.02
C TYR A 369 -11.98 9.03 -0.44
N ALA A 370 -12.57 7.83 -0.28
CA ALA A 370 -12.03 6.59 -0.81
C ALA A 370 -13.17 5.67 -1.24
N ARG A 371 -12.92 4.80 -2.22
CA ARG A 371 -13.88 3.80 -2.65
C ARG A 371 -13.28 2.40 -2.56
N ALA A 372 -13.84 1.59 -1.67
CA ALA A 372 -13.39 0.23 -1.41
C ALA A 372 -14.56 -0.70 -1.07
N GLU A 373 -14.35 -1.99 -1.16
CA GLU A 373 -15.31 -2.99 -0.69
C GLU A 373 -14.55 -4.23 -0.22
N PHE A 374 -15.08 -4.86 0.82
CA PHE A 374 -14.55 -6.09 1.40
C PHE A 374 -15.57 -7.22 1.25
N LYS A 375 -15.10 -8.45 1.04
CA LYS A 375 -15.94 -9.65 0.98
C LYS A 375 -15.20 -10.86 1.54
N LEU A 376 -15.92 -11.70 2.25
CA LEU A 376 -15.41 -12.99 2.69
C LEU A 376 -15.62 -14.04 1.59
N VAL A 377 -14.51 -14.52 1.04
CA VAL A 377 -14.50 -15.50 -0.06
C VAL A 377 -14.84 -16.91 0.40
N ALA A 378 -14.49 -17.27 1.65
CA ALA A 378 -14.74 -18.57 2.22
C ALA A 378 -15.58 -18.45 3.50
N PRO A 379 -16.92 -18.61 3.46
CA PRO A 379 -17.81 -18.40 4.61
C PRO A 379 -17.46 -19.23 5.85
N LYS A 380 -16.89 -20.45 5.68
CA LYS A 380 -16.47 -21.34 6.79
C LYS A 380 -15.08 -21.07 7.34
N ALA A 381 -14.38 -20.07 6.79
CA ALA A 381 -13.04 -19.71 7.26
C ALA A 381 -13.06 -18.75 8.46
N PHE A 382 -14.23 -18.21 8.82
CA PHE A 382 -14.41 -17.37 10.00
C PHE A 382 -15.50 -17.96 10.92
N ALA A 383 -15.31 -17.75 12.20
CA ALA A 383 -16.30 -18.07 13.24
C ALA A 383 -16.45 -16.89 14.20
N LEU A 384 -17.65 -16.65 14.66
CA LEU A 384 -17.98 -15.61 15.62
C LEU A 384 -18.32 -16.28 16.97
N LEU A 385 -17.51 -15.99 17.98
CA LEU A 385 -17.81 -16.34 19.35
C LEU A 385 -18.49 -15.15 20.03
N THR A 386 -19.70 -15.37 20.51
CA THR A 386 -20.46 -14.37 21.27
C THR A 386 -20.51 -14.76 22.73
N VAL A 387 -20.14 -13.83 23.61
CA VAL A 387 -20.26 -14.04 25.06
C VAL A 387 -21.72 -13.92 25.44
N SER A 388 -22.25 -14.99 26.02
CA SER A 388 -23.65 -15.06 26.44
C SER A 388 -23.96 -13.95 27.46
N PRO A 389 -25.06 -13.23 27.33
CA PRO A 389 -25.50 -12.27 28.34
C PRO A 389 -25.88 -12.95 29.62
N SER A 390 -25.98 -12.19 30.70
CA SER A 390 -26.44 -12.67 32.02
C SER A 390 -27.89 -13.11 32.01
#